data_b63f07f738d7906f86b98c4b45654b22
#
_entry.id   b63f07f738d7906f86b98c4b45654b22
#
_cell.length_a   1.000
_cell.length_b   1.000
_cell.length_c   1.000
_cell.angle_alpha   90.00
_cell.angle_beta   90.00
_cell.angle_gamma   90.00
#
_symmetry.space_group_name_H-M   'P 1'
#
loop_
_entity.id
_entity.type
_entity.pdbx_description
1 polymer ?
#
loop_
_entity_poly.entity_id
_entity_poly.type
_entity_poly.pdbx_seq_one_letter_code
_entity_poly.pdbx_strand_id
1 'polypeptide(L)'
;VPGTKLTLELMQYHSPEGRKEPVFFAANDVSGARHVALKITNIDEAFLHIKSMPDTRLINETDDYQVFQISETYPDEVHFFDQDMKEMDERKQQTAKILSEVRYFYFIDKYGLQWEFEQGHTDIGD
;
A
#
# COMPACT_ATOMS: atom_id res chain seq x y z
N VAL A 1 -10.49 2.25 12.11
CA VAL A 1 -9.39 3.13 11.64
C VAL A 1 -9.92 4.54 11.57
N PRO A 2 -9.34 5.50 12.34
CA PRO A 2 -9.84 6.87 12.36
C PRO A 2 -9.97 7.48 10.95
N GLY A 3 -11.08 8.20 10.71
CA GLY A 3 -11.36 8.84 9.44
C GLY A 3 -11.87 7.92 8.33
N THR A 4 -12.09 6.64 8.61
CA THR A 4 -12.59 5.66 7.65
C THR A 4 -13.80 4.88 8.20
N LYS A 5 -14.46 4.10 7.34
CA LYS A 5 -15.46 3.10 7.76
C LYS A 5 -14.83 1.71 8.01
N LEU A 6 -13.49 1.63 7.93
CA LEU A 6 -12.77 0.38 8.12
C LEU A 6 -12.61 0.07 9.61
N THR A 7 -12.92 -1.16 10.00
CA THR A 7 -12.59 -1.72 11.30
C THR A 7 -11.44 -2.71 11.15
N LEU A 8 -10.36 -2.48 11.89
CA LEU A 8 -9.27 -3.44 12.02
C LEU A 8 -9.49 -4.23 13.31
N GLU A 9 -9.74 -5.53 13.18
CA GLU A 9 -9.87 -6.45 14.32
C GLU A 9 -8.50 -7.06 14.63
N LEU A 10 -8.03 -6.83 15.85
CA LEU A 10 -6.80 -7.44 16.36
C LEU A 10 -7.16 -8.56 17.32
N MET A 11 -6.74 -9.78 17.01
CA MET A 11 -7.03 -10.95 17.81
C MET A 11 -5.75 -11.58 18.34
N GLN A 12 -5.77 -11.97 19.61
CA GLN A 12 -4.72 -12.76 20.21
C GLN A 12 -5.29 -14.14 20.61
N TYR A 13 -4.68 -15.20 20.11
CA TYR A 13 -5.03 -16.57 20.45
C TYR A 13 -4.09 -17.11 21.51
N HIS A 14 -4.64 -17.61 22.60
CA HIS A 14 -3.88 -18.25 23.68
C HIS A 14 -3.78 -19.77 23.52
N SER A 15 -4.67 -20.37 22.72
CA SER A 15 -4.70 -21.80 22.43
C SER A 15 -5.35 -22.03 21.05
N PRO A 16 -4.76 -22.89 20.18
CA PRO A 16 -3.43 -23.48 20.35
C PRO A 16 -2.32 -22.44 20.33
N GLU A 17 -1.15 -22.75 20.91
CA GLU A 17 0.01 -21.84 20.90
C GLU A 17 0.46 -21.58 19.47
N GLY A 18 0.53 -20.32 19.09
CA GLY A 18 1.00 -19.87 17.77
C GLY A 18 2.53 -19.92 17.66
N ARG A 19 3.03 -19.66 16.46
CA ARG A 19 4.47 -19.48 16.25
C ARG A 19 4.95 -18.21 16.97
N LYS A 20 6.16 -18.27 17.52
CA LYS A 20 6.79 -17.11 18.18
C LYS A 20 7.44 -16.16 17.17
N GLU A 21 7.91 -16.71 16.06
CA GLU A 21 8.56 -15.93 15.00
C GLU A 21 7.61 -15.71 13.82
N PRO A 22 7.51 -14.49 13.31
CA PRO A 22 6.72 -14.20 12.14
C PRO A 22 7.30 -14.89 10.89
N VAL A 23 6.45 -15.28 9.96
CA VAL A 23 6.86 -15.77 8.65
C VAL A 23 6.76 -14.63 7.66
N PHE A 24 7.88 -14.26 7.09
CA PHE A 24 7.94 -13.24 6.04
C PHE A 24 7.81 -13.92 4.67
N PHE A 25 6.94 -13.37 3.85
CA PHE A 25 6.79 -13.80 2.46
C PHE A 25 7.48 -12.78 1.55
N ALA A 26 8.17 -13.27 0.52
CA ALA A 26 8.68 -12.40 -0.51
C ALA A 26 7.53 -11.79 -1.32
N ALA A 27 7.72 -10.58 -1.86
CA ALA A 27 6.68 -9.87 -2.60
C ALA A 27 6.14 -10.65 -3.81
N ASN A 28 6.93 -11.58 -4.35
CA ASN A 28 6.59 -12.44 -5.48
C ASN A 28 6.12 -13.85 -5.10
N ASP A 29 5.94 -14.17 -3.80
CA ASP A 29 5.39 -15.46 -3.39
C ASP A 29 3.93 -15.61 -3.85
N VAL A 30 3.56 -16.83 -4.22
CA VAL A 30 2.21 -17.16 -4.68
C VAL A 30 1.37 -17.62 -3.51
N SER A 31 0.69 -16.78 -2.80
CA SER A 31 -0.45 -17.09 -1.92
C SER A 31 -0.68 -16.05 -0.82
N GLY A 32 -1.90 -15.98 -0.32
CA GLY A 32 -2.30 -15.11 0.78
C GLY A 32 -2.38 -13.62 0.42
N ALA A 33 -2.88 -12.82 1.36
CA ALA A 33 -2.80 -11.37 1.27
C ALA A 33 -1.35 -10.91 1.45
N ARG A 34 -0.88 -10.03 0.57
CA ARG A 34 0.51 -9.57 0.59
C ARG A 34 0.72 -8.40 1.51
N HIS A 35 -0.18 -7.44 1.42
CA HIS A 35 -0.12 -6.24 2.23
C HIS A 35 -1.51 -5.64 2.41
N VAL A 36 -1.59 -4.72 3.34
CA VAL A 36 -2.73 -3.84 3.54
C VAL A 36 -2.31 -2.44 3.15
N ALA A 37 -3.02 -1.84 2.19
CA ALA A 37 -2.79 -0.46 1.78
C ALA A 37 -3.68 0.49 2.58
N LEU A 38 -3.10 1.60 3.04
CA LEU A 38 -3.81 2.68 3.71
C LEU A 38 -3.50 4.01 3.05
N LYS A 39 -4.55 4.74 2.71
CA LYS A 39 -4.45 6.11 2.23
C LYS A 39 -4.18 7.07 3.39
N ILE A 40 -3.18 7.91 3.23
CA ILE A 40 -2.78 8.92 4.22
C ILE A 40 -2.59 10.28 3.54
N THR A 41 -2.44 11.35 4.33
CA THR A 41 -2.31 12.73 3.82
C THR A 41 -0.94 13.36 4.08
N ASN A 42 -0.06 12.68 4.82
CA ASN A 42 1.21 13.21 5.29
C ASN A 42 2.35 12.19 5.15
N ILE A 43 2.55 11.69 3.94
CA ILE A 43 3.40 10.53 3.67
C ILE A 43 4.87 10.73 4.09
N ASP A 44 5.41 11.94 3.96
CA ASP A 44 6.80 12.21 4.35
C ASP A 44 7.01 12.12 5.88
N GLU A 45 6.07 12.69 6.65
CA GLU A 45 6.09 12.58 8.11
C GLU A 45 5.85 11.14 8.56
N ALA A 46 4.91 10.45 7.91
CA ALA A 46 4.62 9.05 8.20
C ALA A 46 5.84 8.16 7.93
N PHE A 47 6.55 8.38 6.82
CA PHE A 47 7.78 7.64 6.51
C PHE A 47 8.85 7.80 7.60
N LEU A 48 9.11 9.05 8.02
CA LEU A 48 10.08 9.33 9.09
C LEU A 48 9.65 8.71 10.42
N HIS A 49 8.36 8.77 10.73
CA HIS A 49 7.80 8.17 11.94
C HIS A 49 8.00 6.65 11.94
N ILE A 50 7.57 5.97 10.88
CA ILE A 50 7.71 4.51 10.74
C ILE A 50 9.19 4.10 10.79
N LYS A 51 10.07 4.82 10.10
CA LYS A 51 11.52 4.55 10.12
C LYS A 51 12.12 4.65 11.53
N SER A 52 11.54 5.48 12.40
CA SER A 52 12.00 5.66 13.78
C SER A 52 11.41 4.68 14.79
N MET A 53 10.36 3.93 14.42
CA MET A 53 9.67 3.02 15.33
C MET A 53 10.50 1.77 15.60
N PRO A 54 10.65 1.35 16.87
CA PRO A 54 11.21 0.05 17.18
C PRO A 54 10.27 -1.05 16.66
N ASP A 55 10.82 -2.20 16.35
CA ASP A 55 10.08 -3.39 15.91
C ASP A 55 9.33 -3.23 14.57
N THR A 56 9.54 -2.14 13.83
CA THR A 56 9.15 -2.00 12.43
C THR A 56 10.38 -1.95 11.56
N ARG A 57 10.25 -2.37 10.31
CA ARG A 57 11.31 -2.23 9.32
C ARG A 57 10.74 -1.81 7.98
N LEU A 58 11.45 -0.98 7.26
CA LEU A 58 11.12 -0.69 5.87
C LEU A 58 11.31 -1.96 5.03
N ILE A 59 10.56 -2.11 3.96
CA ILE A 59 10.63 -3.32 3.12
C ILE A 59 12.02 -3.50 2.48
N ASN A 60 12.72 -2.39 2.29
CA ASN A 60 14.12 -2.35 1.88
C ASN A 60 14.90 -1.52 2.90
N GLU A 61 15.95 -2.09 3.44
CA GLU A 61 16.78 -1.49 4.49
C GLU A 61 18.00 -0.73 3.93
N THR A 62 18.06 -0.51 2.62
CA THR A 62 19.11 0.32 2.02
C THR A 62 18.92 1.79 2.38
N ASP A 63 20.02 2.52 2.51
CA ASP A 63 20.00 3.93 2.93
C ASP A 63 19.26 4.85 1.95
N ASP A 64 19.13 4.42 0.70
CA ASP A 64 18.45 5.14 -0.38
C ASP A 64 16.95 4.84 -0.46
N TYR A 65 16.42 3.91 0.37
CA TYR A 65 14.99 3.66 0.40
C TYR A 65 14.24 4.88 0.95
N GLN A 66 13.29 5.35 0.19
CA GLN A 66 12.52 6.56 0.46
C GLN A 66 11.07 6.40 0.00
N VAL A 67 10.27 7.43 0.20
CA VAL A 67 8.95 7.51 -0.42
C VAL A 67 9.11 7.56 -1.94
N PHE A 68 8.45 6.66 -2.63
CA PHE A 68 8.44 6.59 -4.09
C PHE A 68 7.23 7.33 -4.65
N GLN A 69 7.35 7.78 -5.88
CA GLN A 69 6.25 8.26 -6.69
C GLN A 69 6.11 7.38 -7.92
N ILE A 70 4.88 7.05 -8.29
CA ILE A 70 4.63 6.34 -9.56
C ILE A 70 5.12 7.23 -10.71
N SER A 71 5.80 6.62 -11.66
CA SER A 71 6.24 7.31 -12.88
C SER A 71 5.06 7.90 -13.62
N GLU A 72 5.30 8.94 -14.41
CA GLU A 72 4.27 9.50 -15.28
C GLU A 72 3.59 8.40 -16.09
N THR A 73 2.28 8.30 -15.93
CA THR A 73 1.44 7.30 -16.59
C THR A 73 0.64 7.99 -17.69
N TYR A 74 0.60 7.37 -18.86
CA TYR A 74 -0.11 7.91 -20.02
C TYR A 74 -1.47 7.20 -20.22
N PRO A 75 -2.47 7.86 -20.83
CA PRO A 75 -3.81 7.30 -20.99
C PRO A 75 -3.86 5.97 -21.76
N ASP A 76 -2.94 5.74 -22.68
CA ASP A 76 -2.81 4.50 -23.45
C ASP A 76 -2.27 3.32 -22.64
N GLU A 77 -1.65 3.59 -21.49
CA GLU A 77 -1.21 2.57 -20.54
C GLU A 77 -2.35 2.12 -19.59
N VAL A 78 -3.47 2.88 -19.54
CA VAL A 78 -4.61 2.56 -18.68
C VAL A 78 -5.54 1.57 -19.36
N HIS A 79 -5.73 0.41 -18.74
CA HIS A 79 -6.60 -0.66 -19.24
C HIS A 79 -7.68 -0.99 -18.21
N PHE A 80 -8.94 -0.77 -18.59
CA PHE A 80 -10.09 -1.17 -17.77
C PHE A 80 -10.56 -2.58 -18.13
N PHE A 81 -10.96 -3.35 -17.14
CA PHE A 81 -11.60 -4.65 -17.33
C PHE A 81 -13.04 -4.50 -17.82
N ASP A 82 -13.75 -3.47 -17.36
CA ASP A 82 -15.11 -3.16 -17.77
C ASP A 82 -15.13 -2.72 -19.23
N GLN A 83 -15.97 -3.40 -20.03
CA GLN A 83 -16.09 -3.13 -21.47
C GLN A 83 -16.62 -1.72 -21.75
N ASP A 84 -17.57 -1.26 -20.92
CA ASP A 84 -18.19 0.06 -21.08
C ASP A 84 -17.19 1.20 -20.78
N MET A 85 -16.14 0.91 -20.01
CA MET A 85 -15.10 1.87 -19.67
C MET A 85 -13.90 1.85 -20.62
N LYS A 86 -13.71 0.80 -21.40
CA LYS A 86 -12.53 0.63 -22.27
C LYS A 86 -12.35 1.75 -23.31
N GLU A 87 -13.46 2.30 -23.80
CA GLU A 87 -13.50 3.32 -24.84
C GLU A 87 -13.64 4.74 -24.25
N MET A 88 -13.60 4.90 -22.92
CA MET A 88 -13.77 6.21 -22.27
C MET A 88 -12.43 6.94 -22.13
N ASP A 89 -12.03 7.67 -23.18
CA ASP A 89 -10.76 8.42 -23.19
C ASP A 89 -10.62 9.41 -22.02
N GLU A 90 -11.69 10.11 -21.68
CA GLU A 90 -11.67 11.04 -20.52
C GLU A 90 -11.37 10.31 -19.20
N ARG A 91 -11.93 9.10 -19.02
CA ARG A 91 -11.69 8.28 -17.84
C ARG A 91 -10.25 7.79 -17.80
N LYS A 92 -9.68 7.39 -18.93
CA LYS A 92 -8.27 7.01 -19.04
C LYS A 92 -7.34 8.17 -18.70
N GLN A 93 -7.62 9.37 -19.22
CA GLN A 93 -6.85 10.58 -18.92
C GLN A 93 -6.90 10.91 -17.43
N GLN A 94 -8.10 10.88 -16.82
CA GLN A 94 -8.27 11.13 -15.40
C GLN A 94 -7.51 10.10 -14.55
N THR A 95 -7.64 8.82 -14.88
CA THR A 95 -6.97 7.73 -14.15
C THR A 95 -5.45 7.83 -14.28
N ALA A 96 -4.93 8.08 -15.47
CA ALA A 96 -3.51 8.27 -15.71
C ALA A 96 -2.94 9.43 -14.86
N LYS A 97 -3.67 10.55 -14.80
CA LYS A 97 -3.28 11.70 -13.97
C LYS A 97 -3.25 11.32 -12.48
N ILE A 98 -4.30 10.64 -11.98
CA ILE A 98 -4.35 10.21 -10.58
C ILE A 98 -3.17 9.29 -10.26
N LEU A 99 -2.90 8.29 -11.10
CA LEU A 99 -1.80 7.36 -10.90
C LEU A 99 -0.44 8.09 -10.83
N SER A 100 -0.20 9.05 -11.70
CA SER A 100 1.04 9.82 -11.72
C SER A 100 1.27 10.67 -10.46
N GLU A 101 0.22 10.94 -9.68
CA GLU A 101 0.29 11.70 -8.43
C GLU A 101 0.47 10.81 -7.20
N VAL A 102 0.38 9.48 -7.34
CA VAL A 102 0.47 8.56 -6.20
C VAL A 102 1.90 8.44 -5.72
N ARG A 103 2.07 8.66 -4.41
CA ARG A 103 3.30 8.43 -3.66
C ARG A 103 3.06 7.32 -2.65
N TYR A 104 4.03 6.46 -2.43
CA TYR A 104 3.88 5.31 -1.56
C TYR A 104 5.19 4.85 -0.93
N PHE A 105 5.08 4.08 0.14
CA PHE A 105 6.16 3.27 0.68
C PHE A 105 5.63 2.04 1.40
N TYR A 106 6.48 1.03 1.55
CA TYR A 106 6.15 -0.21 2.24
C TYR A 106 6.97 -0.38 3.51
N PHE A 107 6.35 -1.00 4.51
CA PHE A 107 7.02 -1.42 5.73
C PHE A 107 6.40 -2.71 6.27
N ILE A 108 7.12 -3.35 7.19
CA ILE A 108 6.69 -4.57 7.87
C ILE A 108 6.62 -4.27 9.36
N ASP A 109 5.48 -4.57 9.98
CA ASP A 109 5.30 -4.40 11.41
C ASP A 109 5.92 -5.55 12.22
N LYS A 110 5.89 -5.42 13.54
CA LYS A 110 6.42 -6.43 14.47
C LYS A 110 5.75 -7.80 14.39
N TYR A 111 4.60 -7.90 13.74
CA TYR A 111 3.88 -9.16 13.54
C TYR A 111 4.16 -9.78 12.18
N GLY A 112 4.96 -9.13 11.35
CA GLY A 112 5.30 -9.59 10.00
C GLY A 112 4.27 -9.22 8.94
N LEU A 113 3.28 -8.37 9.26
CA LEU A 113 2.34 -7.89 8.27
C LEU A 113 2.97 -6.75 7.46
N GLN A 114 2.90 -6.87 6.15
CA GLN A 114 3.33 -5.83 5.23
C GLN A 114 2.23 -4.79 5.07
N TRP A 115 2.62 -3.54 5.19
CA TRP A 115 1.78 -2.37 5.01
C TRP A 115 2.28 -1.54 3.83
N GLU A 116 1.33 -0.92 3.15
CA GLU A 116 1.58 0.12 2.17
C GLU A 116 0.90 1.41 2.62
N PHE A 117 1.65 2.50 2.70
CA PHE A 117 1.07 3.82 2.88
C PHE A 117 1.10 4.56 1.54
N GLU A 118 -0.04 5.12 1.17
CA GLU A 118 -0.25 5.82 -0.09
C GLU A 118 -0.79 7.23 0.13
N GLN A 119 -0.33 8.16 -0.69
CA GLN A 119 -0.85 9.53 -0.76
C GLN A 119 -1.04 9.92 -2.22
N GLY A 120 -2.08 10.75 -2.49
CA GLY A 120 -2.41 11.20 -3.84
C GLY A 120 -3.45 10.34 -4.56
N HIS A 121 -3.70 9.14 -4.04
CA HIS A 121 -4.73 8.25 -4.57
C HIS A 121 -6.13 8.79 -4.25
N THR A 122 -6.85 9.23 -5.26
CA THR A 122 -8.31 9.43 -5.19
C THR A 122 -8.97 8.20 -5.76
N ASP A 123 -10.15 7.84 -5.22
CA ASP A 123 -10.81 6.58 -5.56
C ASP A 123 -10.92 6.39 -7.08
N ILE A 124 -10.19 5.40 -7.57
CA ILE A 124 -10.23 4.96 -8.96
C ILE A 124 -11.32 3.89 -8.99
N GLY A 125 -12.55 4.27 -9.29
CA GLY A 125 -13.58 3.26 -9.45
C GLY A 125 -14.94 3.50 -8.81
N ASP A 126 -15.23 4.73 -8.38
CA ASP A 126 -16.60 5.14 -8.05
C ASP A 126 -17.38 5.61 -9.28
#